data_b61280d798eddaa824010cd5c92005af
#
_entry.id   b61280d798eddaa824010cd5c92005af
#
_cell.length_a   1.000
_cell.length_b   1.000
_cell.length_c   1.000
_cell.angle_alpha   90.00
_cell.angle_beta   90.00
_cell.angle_gamma   90.00
#
_symmetry.space_group_name_H-M   'P 1'
#
loop_
_entity.id
_entity.type
_entity.pdbx_description
1 polymer ?
#
loop_
_entity_poly.entity_id
_entity_poly.type
_entity_poly.pdbx_seq_one_letter_code
_entity_poly.pdbx_strand_id
1 'polypeptide(L)'
;MKSWLAIPPRSHFSLHNIPFGVISSKGNPKNRPAIEIGDHVLDLKEFTSRGGFSKADGVQPDQLSAFSQPTLNAFAEFGRPVHRTIRSYLQEIFQEKTLHPEVLKENAALRKAALLPKSEITSHLPFAIGDYTDFFAGRNHAYNVGTLFRGPANALQPNYNHLPVAYHGRASSVVVSGTPLRRPWGQALPGPVATEPVFRPCARLDIELEMGMFVCRPNELGRPISVKDAEEYIFGYVLMNDWSARDIQQWDPWVVLADALEPFRTKGLENEVRLQSYLREERPDNVFDIKLEAALAASGSEETVITRTSAKNLLWSWPQMVAHHSISGCNLRAGDLFGSGTISGSEVGTQGSLLEQSQGGKTPVKLVDGQERKFLQDGDTVVIRGWAGGRDGELVGFGECVGQIMSPTEL
;
A
#
# COMPACT_ATOMS: atom_id res chain seq x y z
N MET A 1 10.79 14.85 -16.35
CA MET A 1 12.25 14.86 -16.04
C MET A 1 12.92 13.70 -16.75
N LYS A 2 14.14 13.87 -17.29
CA LYS A 2 14.93 12.76 -17.86
C LYS A 2 16.04 12.38 -16.89
N SER A 3 16.31 11.09 -16.75
CA SER A 3 17.41 10.56 -15.93
C SER A 3 18.63 10.23 -16.78
N TRP A 4 19.83 10.39 -16.23
CA TRP A 4 21.07 9.85 -16.82
C TRP A 4 21.16 8.33 -16.64
N LEU A 5 20.51 7.77 -15.63
CA LEU A 5 20.35 6.34 -15.47
C LEU A 5 19.25 5.85 -16.41
N ALA A 6 19.50 4.75 -17.13
CA ALA A 6 18.48 4.15 -17.97
C ALA A 6 17.31 3.64 -17.12
N ILE A 7 16.12 4.14 -17.40
CA ILE A 7 14.87 3.71 -16.77
C ILE A 7 14.03 3.03 -17.86
N PRO A 8 13.62 1.77 -17.67
CA PRO A 8 12.78 1.08 -18.65
C PRO A 8 11.49 1.88 -18.96
N PRO A 9 11.01 1.85 -20.19
CA PRO A 9 9.69 2.40 -20.53
C PRO A 9 8.62 1.80 -19.61
N ARG A 10 7.69 2.63 -19.15
CA ARG A 10 6.61 2.23 -18.24
C ARG A 10 7.06 1.65 -16.89
N SER A 11 8.31 1.87 -16.48
CA SER A 11 8.74 1.53 -15.12
C SER A 11 7.89 2.27 -14.10
N HIS A 12 7.41 1.56 -13.08
CA HIS A 12 6.74 2.13 -11.92
C HIS A 12 7.67 3.03 -11.09
N PHE A 13 8.98 2.83 -11.23
CA PHE A 13 10.03 3.49 -10.46
C PHE A 13 10.76 4.53 -11.29
N SER A 14 9.99 5.49 -11.81
CA SER A 14 10.49 6.61 -12.58
C SER A 14 11.18 7.65 -11.68
N LEU A 15 11.87 8.62 -12.31
CA LEU A 15 12.45 9.76 -11.59
C LEU A 15 11.36 10.63 -10.90
N HIS A 16 10.11 10.57 -11.37
CA HIS A 16 8.98 11.24 -10.73
C HIS A 16 8.53 10.55 -9.44
N ASN A 17 8.81 9.27 -9.28
CA ASN A 17 8.40 8.49 -8.11
C ASN A 17 9.39 8.63 -6.96
N ILE A 18 10.59 8.02 -7.08
CA ILE A 18 11.59 7.90 -6.01
C ILE A 18 10.97 7.30 -4.74
N PRO A 19 10.47 6.06 -4.78
CA PRO A 19 9.90 5.41 -3.61
C PRO A 19 10.98 5.00 -2.63
N PHE A 20 10.65 5.06 -1.33
CA PHE A 20 11.54 4.65 -0.23
C PHE A 20 11.18 3.24 0.25
N GLY A 21 12.19 2.47 0.61
CA GLY A 21 12.02 1.12 1.13
C GLY A 21 13.19 0.72 2.03
N VAL A 22 13.18 -0.55 2.44
CA VAL A 22 14.23 -1.17 3.24
C VAL A 22 14.73 -2.41 2.52
N ILE A 23 16.05 -2.52 2.42
CA ILE A 23 16.71 -3.62 1.71
C ILE A 23 17.79 -4.30 2.54
N SER A 24 18.10 -5.53 2.16
CA SER A 24 19.38 -6.20 2.39
C SER A 24 19.97 -6.66 1.05
N SER A 25 21.22 -7.11 1.04
CA SER A 25 21.88 -7.67 -0.15
C SER A 25 22.84 -8.78 0.25
N LYS A 26 23.26 -9.62 -0.71
CA LYS A 26 24.25 -10.68 -0.44
C LYS A 26 25.55 -10.16 0.20
N GLY A 27 26.00 -8.97 -0.21
CA GLY A 27 27.20 -8.32 0.34
C GLY A 27 26.98 -7.63 1.69
N ASN A 28 25.74 -7.36 2.06
CA ASN A 28 25.37 -6.73 3.32
C ASN A 28 23.98 -7.21 3.78
N PRO A 29 23.91 -8.19 4.70
CA PRO A 29 22.64 -8.79 5.14
C PRO A 29 21.86 -7.92 6.13
N LYS A 30 22.39 -6.76 6.55
CA LYS A 30 21.69 -5.85 7.46
C LYS A 30 20.66 -5.02 6.72
N ASN A 31 19.46 -4.92 7.31
CA ASN A 31 18.40 -4.06 6.82
C ASN A 31 18.81 -2.59 6.86
N ARG A 32 18.49 -1.84 5.82
CA ARG A 32 18.81 -0.42 5.71
C ARG A 32 17.93 0.30 4.69
N PRO A 33 17.65 1.60 4.86
CA PRO A 33 16.89 2.41 3.95
C PRO A 33 17.50 2.51 2.54
N ALA A 34 16.64 2.52 1.54
CA ALA A 34 17.03 2.67 0.14
C ALA A 34 15.90 3.35 -0.64
N ILE A 35 16.22 3.82 -1.86
CA ILE A 35 15.21 4.21 -2.87
C ILE A 35 15.36 3.33 -4.11
N GLU A 36 14.26 3.15 -4.83
CA GLU A 36 14.24 2.44 -6.10
C GLU A 36 14.13 3.41 -7.28
N ILE A 37 14.89 3.15 -8.35
CA ILE A 37 14.85 3.92 -9.60
C ILE A 37 15.14 3.00 -10.79
N GLY A 38 14.18 2.83 -11.69
CA GLY A 38 14.27 1.86 -12.79
C GLY A 38 14.56 0.44 -12.28
N ASP A 39 15.64 -0.16 -12.77
CA ASP A 39 16.10 -1.49 -12.37
C ASP A 39 17.23 -1.43 -11.32
N HIS A 40 17.37 -0.31 -10.62
CA HIS A 40 18.40 -0.07 -9.63
C HIS A 40 17.82 0.39 -8.29
N VAL A 41 18.60 0.17 -7.26
CA VAL A 41 18.30 0.58 -5.89
C VAL A 41 19.50 1.37 -5.35
N LEU A 42 19.26 2.58 -4.84
CA LEU A 42 20.28 3.37 -4.15
C LEU A 42 20.23 3.05 -2.66
N ASP A 43 21.30 2.45 -2.15
CA ASP A 43 21.54 2.22 -0.73
C ASP A 43 21.83 3.57 -0.04
N LEU A 44 20.86 4.09 0.70
CA LEU A 44 20.97 5.41 1.34
C LEU A 44 22.00 5.45 2.45
N LYS A 45 22.28 4.32 3.11
CA LYS A 45 23.33 4.24 4.13
C LYS A 45 24.72 4.39 3.51
N GLU A 46 25.02 3.61 2.47
CA GLU A 46 26.29 3.71 1.75
C GLU A 46 26.45 5.07 1.07
N PHE A 47 25.36 5.57 0.45
CA PHE A 47 25.35 6.89 -0.16
C PHE A 47 25.66 8.00 0.85
N THR A 48 25.01 7.98 2.01
CA THR A 48 25.25 8.96 3.10
C THR A 48 26.68 8.89 3.63
N SER A 49 27.16 7.70 3.97
CA SER A 49 28.49 7.51 4.59
C SER A 49 29.64 7.97 3.71
N ARG A 50 29.42 8.02 2.39
CA ARG A 50 30.40 8.44 1.38
C ARG A 50 30.18 9.87 0.86
N GLY A 51 29.42 10.69 1.58
CA GLY A 51 29.20 12.08 1.25
C GLY A 51 28.19 12.36 0.13
N GLY A 52 27.33 11.40 -0.19
CA GLY A 52 26.30 11.55 -1.24
C GLY A 52 25.35 12.72 -1.02
N PHE A 53 25.13 13.13 0.22
CA PHE A 53 24.31 14.30 0.58
C PHE A 53 25.13 15.59 0.79
N SER A 54 26.42 15.64 0.40
CA SER A 54 27.29 16.81 0.63
C SER A 54 26.84 18.11 -0.08
N LYS A 55 25.92 17.99 -1.04
CA LYS A 55 25.31 19.11 -1.80
C LYS A 55 23.82 19.28 -1.51
N ALA A 56 23.30 18.59 -0.50
CA ALA A 56 21.88 18.65 -0.11
C ALA A 56 21.67 19.84 0.85
N ASP A 57 21.30 20.99 0.29
CA ASP A 57 21.02 22.19 1.07
C ASP A 57 19.82 21.95 2.02
N GLY A 58 19.93 22.45 3.25
CA GLY A 58 18.86 22.37 4.24
C GLY A 58 18.70 21.01 4.95
N VAL A 59 19.55 20.02 4.65
CA VAL A 59 19.54 18.71 5.31
C VAL A 59 20.59 18.70 6.42
N GLN A 60 20.17 18.31 7.64
CA GLN A 60 21.03 18.28 8.81
C GLN A 60 21.66 16.88 9.02
N PRO A 61 22.85 16.79 9.67
CA PRO A 61 23.52 15.51 9.91
C PRO A 61 22.70 14.51 10.73
N ASP A 62 21.92 14.97 11.70
CA ASP A 62 21.02 14.13 12.50
C ASP A 62 19.91 13.49 11.64
N GLN A 63 19.37 14.24 10.68
CA GLN A 63 18.40 13.74 9.72
C GLN A 63 18.99 12.62 8.84
N LEU A 64 20.24 12.78 8.42
CA LEU A 64 20.96 11.77 7.64
C LEU A 64 21.29 10.51 8.43
N SER A 65 21.42 10.61 9.74
CA SER A 65 21.67 9.45 10.63
C SER A 65 20.54 8.43 10.59
N ALA A 66 19.31 8.86 10.24
CA ALA A 66 18.16 7.99 10.06
C ALA A 66 18.39 6.91 9.00
N PHE A 67 19.22 7.19 7.98
CA PHE A 67 19.55 6.20 6.95
C PHE A 67 20.52 5.09 7.43
N SER A 68 21.02 5.19 8.66
CA SER A 68 21.76 4.12 9.32
C SER A 68 20.89 3.18 10.14
N GLN A 69 19.59 3.49 10.30
CA GLN A 69 18.63 2.67 11.03
C GLN A 69 18.14 1.48 10.18
N PRO A 70 17.62 0.41 10.79
CA PRO A 70 17.15 -0.77 10.06
C PRO A 70 15.78 -0.57 9.37
N THR A 71 15.05 0.50 9.69
CA THR A 71 13.72 0.83 9.18
C THR A 71 13.59 2.32 8.88
N LEU A 72 12.49 2.73 8.25
CA LEU A 72 12.21 4.13 7.92
C LEU A 72 11.58 4.94 9.08
N ASN A 73 11.28 4.34 10.24
CA ASN A 73 10.62 5.05 11.35
C ASN A 73 11.31 6.35 11.72
N ALA A 74 12.63 6.31 11.95
CA ALA A 74 13.39 7.51 12.31
C ALA A 74 13.41 8.58 11.20
N PHE A 75 13.44 8.17 9.93
CA PHE A 75 13.33 9.12 8.82
C PHE A 75 11.94 9.73 8.75
N ALA A 76 10.89 8.93 8.96
CA ALA A 76 9.52 9.40 8.93
C ALA A 76 9.25 10.49 9.98
N GLU A 77 9.78 10.35 11.20
CA GLU A 77 9.58 11.31 12.30
C GLU A 77 10.04 12.74 12.01
N PHE A 78 10.95 12.94 11.04
CA PHE A 78 11.36 14.30 10.63
C PHE A 78 10.25 15.04 9.86
N GLY A 79 9.21 14.36 9.41
CA GLY A 79 8.02 14.92 8.79
C GLY A 79 8.21 15.35 7.33
N ARG A 80 7.13 15.73 6.71
CA ARG A 80 7.03 15.99 5.27
C ARG A 80 8.03 17.03 4.71
N PRO A 81 8.35 18.15 5.39
CA PRO A 81 9.34 19.10 4.86
C PRO A 81 10.69 18.43 4.58
N VAL A 82 11.19 17.58 5.51
CA VAL A 82 12.45 16.85 5.33
C VAL A 82 12.34 15.79 4.26
N HIS A 83 11.23 15.04 4.23
CA HIS A 83 10.97 14.04 3.18
C HIS A 83 11.02 14.68 1.80
N ARG A 84 10.38 15.85 1.62
CA ARG A 84 10.38 16.64 0.38
C ARG A 84 11.78 17.06 -0.04
N THR A 85 12.54 17.60 0.90
CA THR A 85 13.92 18.07 0.65
C THR A 85 14.80 16.91 0.18
N ILE A 86 14.79 15.79 0.92
CA ILE A 86 15.55 14.58 0.56
C ILE A 86 15.11 14.03 -0.79
N ARG A 87 13.81 13.89 -1.02
CA ARG A 87 13.28 13.39 -2.29
C ARG A 87 13.67 14.30 -3.46
N SER A 88 13.53 15.61 -3.32
CA SER A 88 13.88 16.57 -4.36
C SER A 88 15.37 16.55 -4.69
N TYR A 89 16.24 16.42 -3.68
CA TYR A 89 17.66 16.25 -3.89
C TYR A 89 17.99 14.94 -4.63
N LEU A 90 17.38 13.83 -4.22
CA LEU A 90 17.56 12.55 -4.93
C LEU A 90 17.07 12.63 -6.37
N GLN A 91 15.96 13.31 -6.65
CA GLN A 91 15.53 13.58 -8.01
C GLN A 91 16.58 14.40 -8.80
N GLU A 92 17.13 15.43 -8.19
CA GLU A 92 18.15 16.28 -8.81
C GLU A 92 19.41 15.50 -9.21
N ILE A 93 19.99 14.70 -8.32
CA ILE A 93 21.23 13.94 -8.60
C ILE A 93 21.06 12.86 -9.68
N PHE A 94 19.82 12.41 -9.93
CA PHE A 94 19.52 11.46 -11.00
C PHE A 94 19.10 12.13 -12.32
N GLN A 95 18.91 13.44 -12.38
CA GLN A 95 18.59 14.12 -13.63
C GLN A 95 19.71 14.01 -14.66
N GLU A 96 19.35 13.93 -15.96
CA GLU A 96 20.30 13.92 -17.08
C GLU A 96 21.25 15.13 -17.04
N LYS A 97 20.70 16.30 -16.68
CA LYS A 97 21.42 17.58 -16.54
C LYS A 97 21.53 17.99 -15.08
N THR A 98 21.94 17.06 -14.19
CA THR A 98 22.13 17.36 -12.77
C THR A 98 23.12 18.47 -12.56
N LEU A 99 22.89 19.33 -11.56
CA LEU A 99 23.81 20.40 -11.15
C LEU A 99 25.04 19.86 -10.39
N HIS A 100 25.00 18.59 -9.96
CA HIS A 100 26.01 17.93 -9.14
C HIS A 100 26.47 16.60 -9.74
N PRO A 101 26.99 16.57 -10.98
CA PRO A 101 27.40 15.32 -11.62
C PRO A 101 28.51 14.59 -10.86
N GLU A 102 29.35 15.32 -10.13
CA GLU A 102 30.45 14.80 -9.31
C GLU A 102 29.96 13.97 -8.10
N VAL A 103 28.71 14.16 -7.64
CA VAL A 103 28.17 13.42 -6.50
C VAL A 103 27.97 11.95 -6.86
N LEU A 104 27.25 11.67 -7.96
CA LEU A 104 26.91 10.29 -8.31
C LEU A 104 27.17 9.96 -9.79
N LYS A 105 26.71 10.82 -10.73
CA LYS A 105 26.78 10.57 -12.17
C LYS A 105 28.19 10.30 -12.68
N GLU A 106 29.16 11.07 -12.22
CA GLU A 106 30.59 10.96 -12.59
C GLU A 106 31.44 10.24 -11.52
N ASN A 107 30.85 9.92 -10.38
CA ASN A 107 31.51 9.22 -9.26
C ASN A 107 31.38 7.71 -9.38
N ALA A 108 32.23 7.09 -10.15
CA ALA A 108 32.19 5.63 -10.36
C ALA A 108 32.37 4.82 -9.06
N ALA A 109 33.15 5.33 -8.11
CA ALA A 109 33.39 4.66 -6.83
C ALA A 109 32.13 4.64 -5.97
N LEU A 110 31.41 5.79 -5.88
CA LEU A 110 30.15 5.86 -5.15
C LEU A 110 29.05 5.06 -5.84
N ARG A 111 28.95 5.13 -7.16
CA ARG A 111 28.00 4.27 -7.91
C ARG A 111 28.21 2.79 -7.60
N LYS A 112 29.45 2.31 -7.70
CA LYS A 112 29.76 0.91 -7.39
C LYS A 112 29.40 0.50 -5.97
N ALA A 113 29.49 1.40 -5.01
CA ALA A 113 29.25 1.12 -3.60
C ALA A 113 27.76 1.21 -3.23
N ALA A 114 27.02 2.18 -3.78
CA ALA A 114 25.70 2.54 -3.31
C ALA A 114 24.57 2.25 -4.32
N LEU A 115 24.85 2.13 -5.63
CA LEU A 115 23.83 1.89 -6.66
C LEU A 115 23.85 0.41 -7.06
N LEU A 116 22.91 -0.36 -6.53
CA LEU A 116 22.84 -1.81 -6.67
C LEU A 116 21.81 -2.20 -7.75
N PRO A 117 22.04 -3.28 -8.52
CA PRO A 117 21.00 -3.89 -9.34
C PRO A 117 19.84 -4.39 -8.45
N LYS A 118 18.60 -4.19 -8.88
CA LYS A 118 17.41 -4.70 -8.18
C LYS A 118 17.45 -6.21 -7.95
N SER A 119 18.04 -6.96 -8.86
CA SER A 119 18.20 -8.43 -8.77
C SER A 119 19.13 -8.90 -7.64
N GLU A 120 19.90 -8.00 -7.02
CA GLU A 120 20.88 -8.34 -5.98
C GLU A 120 20.38 -7.99 -4.56
N ILE A 121 19.19 -7.45 -4.45
CA ILE A 121 18.62 -7.03 -3.15
C ILE A 121 17.47 -7.96 -2.73
N THR A 122 17.22 -7.94 -1.43
CA THR A 122 16.00 -8.47 -0.80
C THR A 122 15.28 -7.32 -0.13
N SER A 123 14.00 -7.16 -0.41
CA SER A 123 13.14 -6.16 0.20
C SER A 123 12.60 -6.63 1.54
N HIS A 124 12.41 -5.68 2.47
CA HIS A 124 11.89 -5.92 3.81
C HIS A 124 10.77 -4.94 4.13
N LEU A 125 10.03 -5.19 5.22
CA LEU A 125 9.05 -4.22 5.72
C LEU A 125 9.72 -2.87 5.94
N PRO A 126 9.17 -1.79 5.37
CA PRO A 126 9.79 -0.47 5.44
C PRO A 126 9.76 0.13 6.84
N PHE A 127 8.80 -0.29 7.66
CA PHE A 127 8.60 0.17 9.03
C PHE A 127 8.56 -0.99 10.03
N ALA A 128 9.00 -0.71 11.24
CA ALA A 128 8.53 -1.44 12.41
C ALA A 128 7.10 -0.94 12.70
N ILE A 129 6.10 -1.75 12.33
CA ILE A 129 4.70 -1.38 12.44
C ILE A 129 4.28 -1.53 13.90
N GLY A 130 3.78 -0.42 14.49
CA GLY A 130 3.26 -0.40 15.85
C GLY A 130 1.87 -1.00 15.93
N ASP A 131 0.90 -0.27 15.39
CA ASP A 131 -0.49 -0.66 15.29
C ASP A 131 -0.97 -0.66 13.85
N TYR A 132 -2.00 -1.45 13.59
CA TYR A 132 -2.70 -1.48 12.32
C TYR A 132 -4.18 -1.24 12.53
N THR A 133 -4.72 -0.28 11.78
CA THR A 133 -6.14 0.02 11.74
C THR A 133 -6.64 -0.11 10.33
N ASP A 134 -7.60 -0.99 10.11
CA ASP A 134 -8.21 -1.17 8.82
C ASP A 134 -9.55 -0.46 8.76
N PHE A 135 -9.65 0.45 7.79
CA PHE A 135 -10.86 1.20 7.51
C PHE A 135 -11.73 0.46 6.49
N PHE A 136 -12.98 0.85 6.43
CA PHE A 136 -13.95 0.35 5.47
C PHE A 136 -14.41 1.50 4.58
N ALA A 137 -13.43 2.19 3.95
CA ALA A 137 -13.65 3.46 3.26
C ALA A 137 -14.23 3.30 1.83
N GLY A 138 -14.22 2.09 1.28
CA GLY A 138 -14.74 1.78 -0.05
C GLY A 138 -16.26 1.56 -0.05
N ARG A 139 -17.06 2.60 -0.37
CA ARG A 139 -18.53 2.53 -0.31
C ARG A 139 -19.12 1.43 -1.19
N ASN A 140 -18.57 1.23 -2.39
CA ASN A 140 -19.08 0.21 -3.31
C ASN A 140 -18.91 -1.20 -2.73
N HIS A 141 -17.73 -1.49 -2.17
CA HIS A 141 -17.47 -2.76 -1.48
C HIS A 141 -18.42 -2.94 -0.30
N ALA A 142 -18.54 -1.93 0.56
CA ALA A 142 -19.43 -1.99 1.72
C ALA A 142 -20.90 -2.26 1.33
N TYR A 143 -21.36 -1.63 0.25
CA TYR A 143 -22.71 -1.84 -0.28
C TYR A 143 -22.89 -3.25 -0.86
N ASN A 144 -21.93 -3.71 -1.68
CA ASN A 144 -21.99 -5.02 -2.33
C ASN A 144 -22.00 -6.16 -1.30
N VAL A 145 -21.04 -6.13 -0.36
CA VAL A 145 -20.95 -7.13 0.71
C VAL A 145 -22.18 -7.07 1.62
N GLY A 146 -22.60 -5.86 1.98
CA GLY A 146 -23.82 -5.68 2.77
C GLY A 146 -25.06 -6.22 2.08
N THR A 147 -25.18 -6.03 0.77
CA THR A 147 -26.28 -6.59 -0.03
C THR A 147 -26.28 -8.11 -0.01
N LEU A 148 -25.09 -8.74 -0.11
CA LEU A 148 -24.98 -10.21 -0.05
C LEU A 148 -25.43 -10.81 1.28
N PHE A 149 -25.17 -10.11 2.40
CA PHE A 149 -25.44 -10.63 3.75
C PHE A 149 -26.75 -10.11 4.37
N ARG A 150 -27.20 -8.90 4.02
CA ARG A 150 -28.34 -8.22 4.67
C ARG A 150 -29.44 -7.79 3.70
N GLY A 151 -29.22 -7.95 2.39
CA GLY A 151 -30.11 -7.46 1.35
C GLY A 151 -29.90 -5.95 1.06
N PRO A 152 -30.35 -5.46 -0.12
CA PRO A 152 -30.07 -4.11 -0.60
C PRO A 152 -30.65 -3.00 0.30
N ALA A 153 -31.78 -3.22 0.97
CA ALA A 153 -32.39 -2.24 1.86
C ALA A 153 -31.56 -1.96 3.13
N ASN A 154 -30.72 -2.92 3.56
CA ASN A 154 -29.89 -2.84 4.76
C ASN A 154 -28.40 -3.01 4.43
N ALA A 155 -28.00 -2.70 3.20
CA ALA A 155 -26.64 -2.93 2.73
C ALA A 155 -25.61 -2.15 3.54
N LEU A 156 -25.81 -0.86 3.74
CA LEU A 156 -24.95 -0.02 4.56
C LEU A 156 -25.49 0.12 5.98
N GLN A 157 -24.59 0.08 6.95
CA GLN A 157 -24.92 0.36 8.35
C GLN A 157 -25.32 1.83 8.52
N PRO A 158 -26.21 2.19 9.49
CA PRO A 158 -26.71 3.55 9.64
C PRO A 158 -25.63 4.62 9.83
N ASN A 159 -24.51 4.28 10.45
CA ASN A 159 -23.39 5.19 10.68
C ASN A 159 -22.41 5.30 9.51
N TYR A 160 -22.49 4.44 8.51
CA TYR A 160 -21.48 4.30 7.45
C TYR A 160 -21.19 5.62 6.69
N ASN A 161 -22.23 6.38 6.34
CA ASN A 161 -22.10 7.66 5.63
C ASN A 161 -21.78 8.84 6.58
N HIS A 162 -21.74 8.62 7.89
CA HIS A 162 -21.51 9.68 8.89
C HIS A 162 -20.07 9.75 9.40
N LEU A 163 -19.36 8.65 9.37
CA LEU A 163 -17.99 8.55 9.87
C LEU A 163 -17.23 7.39 9.20
N PRO A 164 -15.88 7.48 9.08
CA PRO A 164 -15.05 6.38 8.64
C PRO A 164 -15.10 5.22 9.66
N VAL A 165 -15.69 4.10 9.24
CA VAL A 165 -15.74 2.88 10.07
C VAL A 165 -14.41 2.14 9.93
N ALA A 166 -13.89 1.61 11.05
CA ALA A 166 -12.65 0.85 11.06
C ALA A 166 -12.65 -0.20 12.17
N TYR A 167 -11.72 -1.15 12.09
CA TYR A 167 -11.41 -2.07 13.17
C TYR A 167 -9.90 -2.11 13.45
N HIS A 168 -9.53 -2.54 14.66
CA HIS A 168 -8.13 -2.73 15.03
C HIS A 168 -7.64 -4.05 14.46
N GLY A 169 -6.74 -3.98 13.48
CA GLY A 169 -6.13 -5.15 12.84
C GLY A 169 -4.91 -5.66 13.62
N ARG A 170 -4.30 -6.74 13.10
CA ARG A 170 -3.12 -7.35 13.72
C ARG A 170 -1.84 -7.00 12.95
N ALA A 171 -1.08 -6.04 13.45
CA ALA A 171 0.18 -5.59 12.85
C ALA A 171 1.22 -6.71 12.67
N SER A 172 1.24 -7.73 13.55
CA SER A 172 2.21 -8.83 13.47
C SER A 172 2.00 -9.78 12.29
N SER A 173 0.88 -9.66 11.57
CA SER A 173 0.56 -10.47 10.39
C SER A 173 0.87 -9.74 9.07
N VAL A 174 1.34 -8.49 9.15
CA VAL A 174 1.77 -7.74 7.97
C VAL A 174 3.12 -8.28 7.51
N VAL A 175 3.20 -8.70 6.25
CA VAL A 175 4.39 -9.31 5.65
C VAL A 175 4.73 -8.64 4.32
N VAL A 176 5.97 -8.83 3.83
CA VAL A 176 6.44 -8.23 2.57
C VAL A 176 5.90 -9.00 1.36
N SER A 177 5.70 -8.32 0.22
CA SER A 177 5.34 -8.91 -1.07
C SER A 177 6.26 -10.07 -1.45
N GLY A 178 5.70 -11.13 -2.02
CA GLY A 178 6.39 -12.38 -2.33
C GLY A 178 6.42 -13.38 -1.18
N THR A 179 5.88 -13.04 -0.01
CA THR A 179 5.73 -14.01 1.10
C THR A 179 4.60 -14.99 0.77
N PRO A 180 4.87 -16.32 0.73
CA PRO A 180 3.81 -17.30 0.51
C PRO A 180 2.85 -17.35 1.70
N LEU A 181 1.56 -17.42 1.40
CA LEU A 181 0.49 -17.53 2.41
C LEU A 181 0.05 -18.99 2.57
N ARG A 182 0.19 -19.55 3.77
CA ARG A 182 -0.39 -20.86 4.08
C ARG A 182 -1.88 -20.71 4.33
N ARG A 183 -2.68 -21.57 3.69
CA ARG A 183 -4.12 -21.64 3.95
C ARG A 183 -4.37 -21.87 5.45
N PRO A 184 -5.09 -20.96 6.13
CA PRO A 184 -5.30 -21.07 7.57
C PRO A 184 -6.31 -22.17 7.93
N TRP A 185 -6.17 -22.69 9.13
CA TRP A 185 -7.14 -23.56 9.78
C TRP A 185 -8.08 -22.75 10.67
N GLY A 186 -9.32 -23.21 10.83
CA GLY A 186 -10.26 -22.60 11.74
C GLY A 186 -11.53 -23.42 11.95
N GLN A 187 -12.37 -22.94 12.84
CA GLN A 187 -13.71 -23.51 13.04
C GLN A 187 -14.67 -22.85 12.06
N ALA A 188 -15.36 -23.64 11.28
CA ALA A 188 -16.35 -23.17 10.32
C ALA A 188 -17.57 -24.06 10.31
N LEU A 189 -18.76 -23.48 10.09
CA LEU A 189 -19.97 -24.27 9.91
C LEU A 189 -19.89 -25.01 8.56
N PRO A 190 -20.10 -26.33 8.53
CA PRO A 190 -19.99 -27.12 7.30
C PRO A 190 -21.12 -26.84 6.29
N GLY A 191 -22.18 -26.15 6.70
CA GLY A 191 -23.29 -25.76 5.83
C GLY A 191 -24.27 -24.81 6.51
N PRO A 192 -25.23 -24.22 5.78
CA PRO A 192 -26.12 -23.17 6.30
C PRO A 192 -27.08 -23.63 7.40
N VAL A 193 -27.31 -24.93 7.52
CA VAL A 193 -28.20 -25.53 8.54
C VAL A 193 -27.44 -26.22 9.67
N ALA A 194 -26.10 -26.23 9.59
CA ALA A 194 -25.26 -26.83 10.62
C ALA A 194 -25.24 -25.96 11.88
N THR A 195 -25.37 -26.59 13.04
CA THR A 195 -25.33 -25.91 14.35
C THR A 195 -23.98 -26.10 15.08
N GLU A 196 -23.21 -27.11 14.65
CA GLU A 196 -21.89 -27.40 15.24
C GLU A 196 -20.77 -27.08 14.24
N PRO A 197 -19.75 -26.31 14.65
CA PRO A 197 -18.60 -26.04 13.80
C PRO A 197 -17.70 -27.26 13.66
N VAL A 198 -17.04 -27.38 12.52
CA VAL A 198 -15.95 -28.33 12.30
C VAL A 198 -14.62 -27.60 12.18
N PHE A 199 -13.56 -28.18 12.70
CA PHE A 199 -12.21 -27.66 12.53
C PHE A 199 -11.65 -28.16 11.20
N ARG A 200 -11.35 -27.21 10.30
CA ARG A 200 -10.91 -27.51 8.93
C ARG A 200 -10.11 -26.35 8.32
N PRO A 201 -9.36 -26.59 7.22
CA PRO A 201 -8.79 -25.51 6.43
C PRO A 201 -9.87 -24.54 5.90
N CYS A 202 -9.52 -23.27 5.79
CA CYS A 202 -10.38 -22.26 5.19
C CYS A 202 -10.81 -22.66 3.77
N ALA A 203 -12.11 -22.68 3.53
CA ALA A 203 -12.71 -23.03 2.23
C ALA A 203 -13.02 -21.79 1.37
N ARG A 204 -12.99 -20.60 1.95
CA ARG A 204 -13.38 -19.34 1.29
C ARG A 204 -12.28 -18.30 1.41
N LEU A 205 -11.06 -18.68 1.05
CA LEU A 205 -9.94 -17.74 1.02
C LEU A 205 -10.10 -16.80 -0.17
N ASP A 206 -9.98 -15.50 0.10
CA ASP A 206 -10.28 -14.41 -0.83
C ASP A 206 -9.13 -13.40 -0.88
N ILE A 207 -9.17 -12.50 -1.84
CA ILE A 207 -8.36 -11.28 -1.92
C ILE A 207 -9.19 -10.08 -1.46
N GLU A 208 -8.52 -9.07 -0.95
CA GLU A 208 -9.06 -7.72 -0.84
C GLU A 208 -8.05 -6.72 -1.39
N LEU A 209 -8.40 -6.13 -2.54
CA LEU A 209 -7.58 -5.12 -3.21
C LEU A 209 -7.67 -3.81 -2.44
N GLU A 210 -6.59 -3.44 -1.79
CA GLU A 210 -6.52 -2.30 -0.90
C GLU A 210 -5.31 -1.41 -1.14
N MET A 211 -5.33 -0.28 -0.46
CA MET A 211 -4.16 0.56 -0.22
C MET A 211 -3.91 0.69 1.28
N GLY A 212 -2.63 0.76 1.65
CA GLY A 212 -2.20 1.12 3.00
C GLY A 212 -1.57 2.51 3.03
N MET A 213 -1.59 3.14 4.21
CA MET A 213 -0.96 4.43 4.48
C MET A 213 -0.17 4.35 5.78
N PHE A 214 1.10 4.76 5.73
CA PHE A 214 1.94 4.86 6.92
C PHE A 214 1.92 6.24 7.55
N VAL A 215 1.78 6.28 8.86
CA VAL A 215 1.89 7.50 9.67
C VAL A 215 3.36 7.89 9.82
N CYS A 216 3.69 9.19 9.71
CA CYS A 216 5.06 9.66 9.80
C CYS A 216 5.45 10.21 11.20
N ARG A 217 4.50 10.72 11.98
CA ARG A 217 4.81 11.33 13.27
C ARG A 217 3.73 11.11 14.32
N PRO A 218 4.07 11.13 15.62
CA PRO A 218 3.10 10.98 16.68
C PRO A 218 2.25 12.24 16.88
N ASN A 219 1.07 12.08 17.50
CA ASN A 219 0.36 13.12 18.22
C ASN A 219 0.35 12.81 19.72
N GLU A 220 0.10 13.82 20.52
CA GLU A 220 -0.09 13.64 21.97
C GLU A 220 -1.39 12.88 22.28
N LEU A 221 -1.32 11.97 23.26
CA LEU A 221 -2.52 11.31 23.80
C LEU A 221 -3.54 12.34 24.29
N GLY A 222 -4.79 12.18 23.86
CA GLY A 222 -5.87 13.12 24.18
C GLY A 222 -5.94 14.35 23.27
N ARG A 223 -5.01 14.52 22.32
CA ARG A 223 -5.02 15.63 21.34
C ARG A 223 -5.41 15.15 19.95
N PRO A 224 -6.65 15.41 19.51
CA PRO A 224 -7.08 15.07 18.15
C PRO A 224 -6.28 15.81 17.08
N ILE A 225 -6.11 15.19 15.93
CA ILE A 225 -5.53 15.77 14.72
C ILE A 225 -6.69 16.38 13.92
N SER A 226 -6.57 17.66 13.57
CA SER A 226 -7.57 18.28 12.69
C SER A 226 -7.47 17.72 11.28
N VAL A 227 -8.58 17.65 10.54
CA VAL A 227 -8.55 17.19 9.14
C VAL A 227 -7.66 18.09 8.25
N LYS A 228 -7.49 19.35 8.61
CA LYS A 228 -6.59 20.29 7.91
C LYS A 228 -5.12 19.93 8.06
N ASP A 229 -4.73 19.43 9.23
CA ASP A 229 -3.36 19.11 9.58
C ASP A 229 -3.04 17.63 9.30
N ALA A 230 -4.04 16.82 9.03
CA ALA A 230 -3.93 15.36 8.93
C ALA A 230 -2.93 14.90 7.84
N GLU A 231 -2.82 15.66 6.74
CA GLU A 231 -1.85 15.37 5.68
C GLU A 231 -0.39 15.41 6.17
N GLU A 232 -0.09 16.25 7.17
CA GLU A 232 1.26 16.35 7.74
C GLU A 232 1.66 15.11 8.58
N TYR A 233 0.71 14.23 8.86
CA TYR A 233 0.92 12.96 9.55
C TYR A 233 1.12 11.78 8.59
N ILE A 234 0.96 11.97 7.29
CA ILE A 234 1.05 10.93 6.28
C ILE A 234 2.48 10.85 5.72
N PHE A 235 3.13 9.70 5.89
CA PHE A 235 4.41 9.42 5.24
C PHE A 235 4.23 9.08 3.76
N GLY A 236 3.39 8.10 3.48
CA GLY A 236 3.17 7.61 2.12
C GLY A 236 2.26 6.40 2.08
N TYR A 237 2.12 5.83 0.89
CA TYR A 237 1.12 4.81 0.56
C TYR A 237 1.76 3.56 -0.01
N VAL A 238 1.07 2.44 0.19
CA VAL A 238 1.45 1.11 -0.32
C VAL A 238 0.27 0.44 -1.01
N LEU A 239 0.53 -0.56 -1.84
CA LEU A 239 -0.48 -1.56 -2.15
C LEU A 239 -0.61 -2.52 -0.98
N MET A 240 -1.81 -3.03 -0.77
CA MET A 240 -2.10 -4.01 0.24
C MET A 240 -3.08 -5.05 -0.31
N ASN A 241 -2.87 -6.30 0.07
CA ASN A 241 -3.84 -7.37 -0.11
C ASN A 241 -4.25 -7.86 1.27
N ASP A 242 -5.46 -7.53 1.72
CA ASP A 242 -6.01 -8.10 2.93
C ASP A 242 -6.57 -9.50 2.62
N TRP A 243 -5.73 -10.51 2.83
CA TRP A 243 -6.10 -11.90 2.59
C TRP A 243 -7.24 -12.33 3.50
N SER A 244 -8.42 -12.39 2.93
CA SER A 244 -9.64 -12.66 3.65
C SER A 244 -10.01 -14.13 3.61
N ALA A 245 -9.71 -14.86 4.67
CA ALA A 245 -10.42 -16.09 4.91
C ALA A 245 -11.87 -15.73 5.29
N ARG A 246 -12.86 -15.78 4.41
CA ARG A 246 -14.25 -15.36 4.72
C ARG A 246 -14.89 -16.20 5.82
N ASP A 247 -14.27 -17.27 6.13
CA ASP A 247 -14.42 -18.09 7.33
C ASP A 247 -13.28 -17.83 8.36
N ILE A 248 -12.08 -17.12 7.99
CA ILE A 248 -10.89 -16.74 8.85
C ILE A 248 -9.84 -15.81 8.11
N GLN A 249 -9.07 -14.68 8.43
CA GLN A 249 -8.46 -13.60 7.56
C GLN A 249 -6.96 -13.11 7.60
N GLN A 250 -6.19 -12.45 6.41
CA GLN A 250 -5.09 -11.37 6.27
C GLN A 250 -3.98 -11.21 5.14
N TRP A 251 -3.11 -10.25 4.66
CA TRP A 251 -2.22 -9.04 4.50
C TRP A 251 -1.05 -8.81 3.49
N ASP A 252 -0.44 -7.47 3.13
CA ASP A 252 0.93 -7.10 2.61
C ASP A 252 1.46 -5.66 2.25
N PRO A 253 2.87 -5.26 1.79
CA PRO A 253 3.53 -3.94 1.86
C PRO A 253 4.58 -3.40 0.84
N TRP A 254 4.52 -2.20 0.15
CA TRP A 254 5.58 -1.27 -0.33
C TRP A 254 5.15 0.22 -0.34
N VAL A 255 6.06 1.22 -0.01
CA VAL A 255 5.64 2.60 0.29
C VAL A 255 6.03 3.61 -0.79
N VAL A 256 5.03 4.28 -1.41
CA VAL A 256 5.18 5.49 -2.23
C VAL A 256 4.90 6.72 -1.37
N LEU A 257 5.83 7.69 -1.33
CA LEU A 257 5.64 8.91 -0.54
C LEU A 257 4.40 9.70 -0.98
N ALA A 258 3.72 10.33 -0.01
CA ALA A 258 2.55 11.16 -0.25
C ALA A 258 2.81 12.26 -1.29
N ASP A 259 3.97 12.89 -1.23
CA ASP A 259 4.35 13.97 -2.16
C ASP A 259 4.53 13.51 -3.62
N ALA A 260 4.79 12.23 -3.87
CA ALA A 260 4.85 11.69 -5.22
C ALA A 260 3.47 11.65 -5.90
N LEU A 261 2.40 11.60 -5.11
CA LEU A 261 1.01 11.51 -5.57
C LEU A 261 0.31 12.86 -5.70
N GLU A 262 0.90 13.96 -5.18
CA GLU A 262 0.30 15.30 -5.25
C GLU A 262 -0.22 15.70 -6.65
N PRO A 263 0.50 15.42 -7.77
CA PRO A 263 0.02 15.76 -9.11
C PRO A 263 -1.23 14.97 -9.55
N PHE A 264 -1.61 13.93 -8.83
CA PHE A 264 -2.70 13.00 -9.18
C PHE A 264 -3.91 13.12 -8.26
N ARG A 265 -4.01 14.23 -7.52
CA ARG A 265 -5.20 14.51 -6.71
C ARG A 265 -6.45 14.62 -7.56
N THR A 266 -7.54 14.10 -7.04
CA THR A 266 -8.85 14.11 -7.68
C THR A 266 -9.96 14.07 -6.64
N LYS A 267 -11.17 14.34 -7.09
CA LYS A 267 -12.38 14.22 -6.26
C LYS A 267 -12.73 12.74 -6.07
N GLY A 268 -12.96 12.33 -4.83
CA GLY A 268 -13.48 11.02 -4.47
C GLY A 268 -15.00 10.90 -4.65
N LEU A 269 -15.59 9.86 -4.09
CA LEU A 269 -17.04 9.72 -4.03
C LEU A 269 -17.65 10.83 -3.16
N GLU A 270 -18.80 11.33 -3.56
CA GLU A 270 -19.54 12.29 -2.75
C GLU A 270 -20.27 11.62 -1.59
N ASN A 271 -20.16 12.21 -0.42
CA ASN A 271 -20.95 11.78 0.72
C ASN A 271 -22.35 12.41 0.67
N GLU A 272 -23.37 11.57 0.81
CA GLU A 272 -24.78 11.95 0.69
C GLU A 272 -25.31 12.70 1.93
N VAL A 273 -24.54 12.71 3.02
CA VAL A 273 -24.95 13.34 4.28
C VAL A 273 -24.06 14.53 4.64
N ARG A 274 -24.58 15.45 5.42
CA ARG A 274 -23.80 16.57 5.97
C ARG A 274 -22.84 16.05 7.04
N LEU A 275 -21.54 16.12 6.77
CA LEU A 275 -20.50 15.70 7.70
C LEU A 275 -20.38 16.64 8.91
N GLN A 276 -19.95 16.09 10.04
CA GLN A 276 -19.55 16.85 11.22
C GLN A 276 -18.30 17.71 10.91
N SER A 277 -18.11 18.78 11.66
CA SER A 277 -17.07 19.79 11.36
C SER A 277 -15.66 19.21 11.29
N TYR A 278 -15.34 18.22 12.13
CA TYR A 278 -14.01 17.60 12.18
C TYR A 278 -13.67 16.72 10.97
N LEU A 279 -14.67 16.36 10.13
CA LEU A 279 -14.50 15.59 8.90
C LEU A 279 -14.65 16.44 7.63
N ARG A 280 -14.93 17.74 7.75
CA ARG A 280 -15.10 18.61 6.59
C ARG A 280 -13.76 19.11 6.09
N GLU A 281 -13.38 18.67 4.91
CA GLU A 281 -12.20 19.14 4.20
C GLU A 281 -12.53 20.45 3.45
N GLU A 282 -11.53 21.32 3.31
CA GLU A 282 -11.65 22.56 2.52
C GLU A 282 -11.42 22.29 1.03
N ARG A 283 -10.71 21.21 0.71
CA ARG A 283 -10.34 20.82 -0.66
C ARG A 283 -11.33 19.82 -1.22
N PRO A 284 -11.82 20.01 -2.46
CA PRO A 284 -12.67 19.04 -3.14
C PRO A 284 -11.89 17.85 -3.71
N ASP A 285 -10.59 18.01 -3.99
CA ASP A 285 -9.68 17.01 -4.55
C ASP A 285 -8.97 16.24 -3.43
N ASN A 286 -9.71 15.41 -2.73
CA ASN A 286 -9.33 14.82 -1.45
C ASN A 286 -8.83 13.37 -1.53
N VAL A 287 -8.82 12.77 -2.71
CA VAL A 287 -8.26 11.44 -2.99
C VAL A 287 -7.28 11.48 -4.17
N PHE A 288 -6.77 10.31 -4.58
CA PHE A 288 -5.81 10.23 -5.69
C PHE A 288 -6.35 9.38 -6.84
N ASP A 289 -6.09 9.79 -8.09
CA ASP A 289 -6.38 8.98 -9.28
C ASP A 289 -5.28 7.92 -9.49
N ILE A 290 -5.31 6.91 -8.64
CA ILE A 290 -4.45 5.73 -8.74
C ILE A 290 -5.27 4.63 -9.40
N LYS A 291 -4.79 4.13 -10.52
CA LYS A 291 -5.32 2.93 -11.17
C LYS A 291 -4.87 1.71 -10.40
N LEU A 292 -5.78 0.80 -10.15
CA LEU A 292 -5.56 -0.44 -9.41
C LEU A 292 -5.99 -1.63 -10.26
N GLU A 293 -5.18 -2.67 -10.27
CA GLU A 293 -5.43 -3.92 -10.98
C GLU A 293 -5.13 -5.09 -10.05
N ALA A 294 -5.99 -6.11 -10.07
CA ALA A 294 -5.70 -7.40 -9.48
C ALA A 294 -5.75 -8.49 -10.56
N ALA A 295 -4.75 -9.35 -10.57
CA ALA A 295 -4.66 -10.51 -11.42
C ALA A 295 -4.55 -11.80 -10.61
N LEU A 296 -5.05 -12.88 -11.15
CA LEU A 296 -5.03 -14.21 -10.57
C LEU A 296 -4.45 -15.21 -11.58
N ALA A 297 -3.46 -15.96 -11.17
CA ALA A 297 -2.91 -17.08 -11.92
C ALA A 297 -3.15 -18.40 -11.16
N ALA A 298 -3.79 -19.37 -11.79
CA ALA A 298 -3.80 -20.73 -11.28
C ALA A 298 -2.38 -21.33 -11.37
N SER A 299 -2.09 -22.37 -10.57
CA SER A 299 -0.77 -23.01 -10.55
C SER A 299 -0.32 -23.42 -11.97
N GLY A 300 0.81 -22.83 -12.42
CA GLY A 300 1.39 -23.11 -13.75
C GLY A 300 0.69 -22.43 -14.93
N SER A 301 -0.26 -21.53 -14.69
CA SER A 301 -1.04 -20.83 -15.72
C SER A 301 -0.63 -19.37 -15.87
N GLU A 302 -1.05 -18.75 -16.98
CA GLU A 302 -0.90 -17.30 -17.19
C GLU A 302 -1.83 -16.48 -16.28
N GLU A 303 -1.44 -15.25 -16.00
CA GLU A 303 -2.25 -14.30 -15.22
C GLU A 303 -3.54 -13.95 -15.95
N THR A 304 -4.64 -13.96 -15.22
CA THR A 304 -5.92 -13.39 -15.62
C THR A 304 -6.17 -12.13 -14.81
N VAL A 305 -6.28 -10.98 -15.47
CA VAL A 305 -6.74 -9.77 -14.78
C VAL A 305 -8.21 -9.93 -14.43
N ILE A 306 -8.50 -9.97 -13.13
CA ILE A 306 -9.85 -10.17 -12.59
C ILE A 306 -10.51 -8.87 -12.15
N THR A 307 -9.74 -7.81 -11.94
CA THR A 307 -10.24 -6.51 -11.47
C THR A 307 -9.42 -5.37 -12.06
N ARG A 308 -10.13 -4.31 -12.50
CA ARG A 308 -9.57 -2.98 -12.76
C ARG A 308 -10.44 -1.92 -12.11
N THR A 309 -9.87 -1.18 -11.17
CA THR A 309 -10.57 -0.15 -10.41
C THR A 309 -9.69 1.09 -10.19
N SER A 310 -10.10 2.02 -9.34
CA SER A 310 -9.32 3.21 -9.00
C SER A 310 -9.51 3.59 -7.55
N ALA A 311 -8.47 4.09 -6.90
CA ALA A 311 -8.51 4.61 -5.53
C ALA A 311 -9.47 5.81 -5.36
N LYS A 312 -9.91 6.46 -6.44
CA LYS A 312 -10.96 7.48 -6.39
C LYS A 312 -12.34 6.95 -5.99
N ASN A 313 -12.52 5.63 -5.92
CA ASN A 313 -13.74 5.00 -5.39
C ASN A 313 -13.80 4.96 -3.85
N LEU A 314 -12.86 5.59 -3.15
CA LEU A 314 -12.96 5.81 -1.72
C LEU A 314 -13.99 6.90 -1.41
N LEU A 315 -14.85 6.65 -0.42
CA LEU A 315 -15.77 7.63 0.16
C LEU A 315 -15.06 8.54 1.16
N TRP A 316 -14.13 7.97 1.91
CA TRP A 316 -13.37 8.65 2.94
C TRP A 316 -11.94 8.88 2.49
N SER A 317 -11.47 10.12 2.61
CA SER A 317 -10.08 10.48 2.34
C SER A 317 -9.15 10.04 3.47
N TRP A 318 -7.86 9.93 3.19
CA TRP A 318 -6.86 9.63 4.21
C TRP A 318 -6.82 10.68 5.34
N PRO A 319 -6.88 12.00 5.06
CA PRO A 319 -7.02 13.01 6.11
C PRO A 319 -8.25 12.83 6.99
N GLN A 320 -9.39 12.45 6.43
CA GLN A 320 -10.60 12.17 7.20
C GLN A 320 -10.42 10.94 8.10
N MET A 321 -9.77 9.89 7.61
CA MET A 321 -9.46 8.69 8.40
C MET A 321 -8.51 9.02 9.57
N VAL A 322 -7.45 9.80 9.34
CA VAL A 322 -6.52 10.26 10.40
C VAL A 322 -7.24 11.11 11.44
N ALA A 323 -8.06 12.09 11.01
CA ALA A 323 -8.80 12.94 11.89
C ALA A 323 -9.81 12.14 12.73
N HIS A 324 -10.53 11.21 12.11
CA HIS A 324 -11.49 10.35 12.82
C HIS A 324 -10.81 9.40 13.81
N HIS A 325 -9.71 8.78 13.43
CA HIS A 325 -8.96 7.88 14.31
C HIS A 325 -8.51 8.58 15.60
N SER A 326 -8.06 9.83 15.49
CA SER A 326 -7.56 10.60 16.63
C SER A 326 -8.61 11.35 17.43
N ILE A 327 -9.86 11.50 16.91
CA ILE A 327 -10.90 12.36 17.55
C ILE A 327 -11.28 11.88 18.95
N SER A 328 -11.17 10.59 19.22
CA SER A 328 -11.39 10.00 20.54
C SER A 328 -10.21 10.16 21.52
N GLY A 329 -9.13 10.83 21.09
CA GLY A 329 -7.92 11.04 21.87
C GLY A 329 -6.84 9.97 21.65
N CYS A 330 -7.03 9.02 20.74
CA CYS A 330 -6.03 8.03 20.38
C CYS A 330 -4.77 8.69 19.83
N ASN A 331 -3.60 8.28 20.31
CA ASN A 331 -2.32 8.73 19.77
C ASN A 331 -1.84 7.80 18.67
N LEU A 332 -1.25 8.39 17.64
CA LEU A 332 -0.56 7.71 16.55
C LEU A 332 0.95 7.71 16.78
N ARG A 333 1.66 6.80 16.13
CA ARG A 333 3.13 6.71 16.14
C ARG A 333 3.66 6.58 14.71
N ALA A 334 4.91 7.00 14.52
CA ALA A 334 5.59 6.78 13.24
C ALA A 334 5.67 5.28 12.94
N GLY A 335 5.16 4.89 11.77
CA GLY A 335 5.08 3.49 11.33
C GLY A 335 3.75 2.81 11.63
N ASP A 336 2.78 3.44 12.30
CA ASP A 336 1.41 2.91 12.35
C ASP A 336 0.85 2.85 10.92
N LEU A 337 0.10 1.79 10.64
CA LEU A 337 -0.45 1.49 9.33
C LEU A 337 -1.98 1.64 9.33
N PHE A 338 -2.51 2.32 8.32
CA PHE A 338 -3.94 2.38 8.03
C PHE A 338 -4.23 1.65 6.73
N GLY A 339 -5.19 0.73 6.73
CA GLY A 339 -5.79 0.14 5.53
C GLY A 339 -6.97 0.98 5.04
N SER A 340 -7.21 0.97 3.73
CA SER A 340 -8.34 1.65 3.11
C SER A 340 -9.66 0.91 3.27
N GLY A 341 -9.60 -0.37 3.52
CA GLY A 341 -10.65 -1.30 3.16
C GLY A 341 -10.69 -1.55 1.66
N THR A 342 -11.29 -2.64 1.25
CA THR A 342 -11.36 -3.07 -0.15
C THR A 342 -11.88 -1.98 -1.08
N ILE A 343 -11.17 -1.72 -2.17
CA ILE A 343 -11.51 -0.71 -3.19
C ILE A 343 -12.20 -1.38 -4.36
N SER A 344 -13.52 -1.18 -4.46
CA SER A 344 -14.36 -1.66 -5.56
C SER A 344 -14.96 -0.51 -6.35
N GLY A 345 -15.08 -0.67 -7.66
CA GLY A 345 -15.91 0.19 -8.51
C GLY A 345 -17.38 -0.25 -8.53
N SER A 346 -18.22 0.45 -9.30
CA SER A 346 -19.64 0.15 -9.47
C SER A 346 -19.93 -0.84 -10.59
N GLU A 347 -19.02 -0.96 -11.55
CA GLU A 347 -19.21 -1.77 -12.75
C GLU A 347 -18.73 -3.21 -12.56
N VAL A 348 -19.26 -4.14 -13.37
CA VAL A 348 -18.80 -5.54 -13.40
C VAL A 348 -17.32 -5.60 -13.79
N GLY A 349 -16.54 -6.41 -13.06
CA GLY A 349 -15.09 -6.53 -13.27
C GLY A 349 -14.27 -5.42 -12.59
N THR A 350 -14.92 -4.61 -11.75
CA THR A 350 -14.25 -3.56 -10.96
C THR A 350 -14.29 -3.82 -9.45
N GLN A 351 -14.83 -4.98 -9.03
CA GLN A 351 -14.91 -5.37 -7.63
C GLN A 351 -13.56 -5.83 -7.11
N GLY A 352 -13.17 -5.35 -5.92
CA GLY A 352 -11.87 -5.60 -5.31
C GLY A 352 -11.73 -6.97 -4.62
N SER A 353 -12.77 -7.81 -4.61
CA SER A 353 -12.75 -9.13 -3.97
C SER A 353 -13.45 -10.20 -4.78
N LEU A 354 -13.03 -11.48 -4.62
CA LEU A 354 -13.72 -12.61 -5.23
C LEU A 354 -15.11 -12.85 -4.60
N LEU A 355 -15.27 -12.50 -3.32
CA LEU A 355 -16.57 -12.54 -2.64
C LEU A 355 -17.64 -11.77 -3.43
N GLU A 356 -17.30 -10.55 -3.87
CA GLU A 356 -18.20 -9.71 -4.66
C GLU A 356 -18.36 -10.26 -6.09
N GLN A 357 -17.26 -10.54 -6.78
CA GLN A 357 -17.26 -11.03 -8.17
C GLN A 357 -17.99 -12.35 -8.31
N SER A 358 -17.81 -13.25 -7.35
CA SER A 358 -18.48 -14.55 -7.34
C SER A 358 -19.89 -14.52 -6.74
N GLN A 359 -20.38 -13.34 -6.32
CA GLN A 359 -21.68 -13.19 -5.64
C GLN A 359 -21.83 -14.14 -4.44
N GLY A 360 -20.81 -14.18 -3.58
CA GLY A 360 -20.79 -15.07 -2.42
C GLY A 360 -20.51 -16.54 -2.76
N GLY A 361 -19.87 -16.78 -3.92
CA GLY A 361 -19.54 -18.14 -4.41
C GLY A 361 -20.66 -18.76 -5.28
N LYS A 362 -21.65 -18.00 -5.72
CA LYS A 362 -22.72 -18.49 -6.61
C LYS A 362 -22.25 -18.59 -8.05
N THR A 363 -21.52 -17.58 -8.54
CA THR A 363 -21.06 -17.48 -9.92
C THR A 363 -19.54 -17.53 -9.96
N PRO A 364 -18.90 -18.43 -10.70
CA PRO A 364 -17.45 -18.48 -10.77
C PRO A 364 -16.87 -17.38 -11.65
N VAL A 365 -15.68 -16.92 -11.32
CA VAL A 365 -14.79 -16.10 -12.16
C VAL A 365 -14.02 -17.04 -13.09
N LYS A 366 -14.05 -16.78 -14.40
CA LYS A 366 -13.34 -17.57 -15.41
C LYS A 366 -11.94 -17.02 -15.64
N LEU A 367 -10.94 -17.90 -15.62
CA LEU A 367 -9.56 -17.59 -15.93
C LEU A 367 -9.27 -17.86 -17.43
N VAL A 368 -8.16 -17.27 -17.92
CA VAL A 368 -7.76 -17.39 -19.35
C VAL A 368 -7.47 -18.83 -19.79
N ASP A 369 -7.07 -19.69 -18.86
CA ASP A 369 -6.83 -21.11 -19.08
C ASP A 369 -8.11 -21.98 -19.04
N GLY A 370 -9.27 -21.36 -18.87
CA GLY A 370 -10.56 -22.02 -18.76
C GLY A 370 -10.91 -22.55 -17.36
N GLN A 371 -10.01 -22.42 -16.39
CA GLN A 371 -10.33 -22.74 -15.01
C GLN A 371 -11.30 -21.73 -14.41
N GLU A 372 -11.98 -22.14 -13.35
CA GLU A 372 -12.97 -21.30 -12.66
C GLU A 372 -12.60 -21.12 -11.18
N ARG A 373 -12.82 -19.91 -10.66
CA ARG A 373 -12.60 -19.60 -9.24
C ARG A 373 -13.83 -18.92 -8.65
N LYS A 374 -14.28 -19.44 -7.53
CA LYS A 374 -15.23 -18.75 -6.63
C LYS A 374 -14.49 -18.10 -5.46
N PHE A 375 -13.48 -18.78 -5.00
CA PHE A 375 -12.49 -18.37 -3.99
C PHE A 375 -11.14 -18.97 -4.38
N LEU A 376 -10.06 -18.50 -3.74
CA LEU A 376 -8.70 -18.94 -4.02
C LEU A 376 -8.48 -20.42 -3.69
N GLN A 377 -7.71 -21.08 -4.53
CA GLN A 377 -7.27 -22.46 -4.35
C GLN A 377 -5.77 -22.52 -4.02
N ASP A 378 -5.31 -23.66 -3.49
CA ASP A 378 -3.89 -23.89 -3.25
C ASP A 378 -3.12 -23.87 -4.56
N GLY A 379 -1.98 -23.18 -4.57
CA GLY A 379 -1.16 -22.94 -5.76
C GLY A 379 -1.53 -21.68 -6.53
N ASP A 380 -2.67 -21.06 -6.28
CA ASP A 380 -3.04 -19.79 -6.90
C ASP A 380 -2.06 -18.69 -6.49
N THR A 381 -1.71 -17.83 -7.44
CA THR A 381 -0.92 -16.62 -7.22
C THR A 381 -1.75 -15.39 -7.52
N VAL A 382 -1.79 -14.45 -6.59
CA VAL A 382 -2.44 -13.14 -6.75
C VAL A 382 -1.37 -12.10 -6.97
N VAL A 383 -1.61 -11.19 -7.92
CA VAL A 383 -0.75 -10.04 -8.20
C VAL A 383 -1.60 -8.79 -8.21
N ILE A 384 -1.29 -7.84 -7.32
CA ILE A 384 -1.92 -6.53 -7.28
C ILE A 384 -0.93 -5.50 -7.80
N ARG A 385 -1.42 -4.59 -8.68
CA ARG A 385 -0.65 -3.50 -9.26
C ARG A 385 -1.38 -2.17 -9.06
N GLY A 386 -0.62 -1.10 -8.86
CA GLY A 386 -1.16 0.25 -8.74
C GLY A 386 -0.22 1.27 -9.35
N TRP A 387 -0.80 2.29 -10.02
CA TRP A 387 -0.03 3.38 -10.60
C TRP A 387 -0.88 4.63 -10.82
N ALA A 388 -0.24 5.78 -10.73
CA ALA A 388 -0.78 7.07 -11.14
C ALA A 388 -0.04 7.60 -12.36
N GLY A 389 -0.72 8.41 -13.19
CA GLY A 389 -0.18 8.91 -14.45
C GLY A 389 -0.45 7.98 -15.63
N GLY A 390 0.05 8.33 -16.80
CA GLY A 390 -0.24 7.59 -18.05
C GLY A 390 0.81 7.75 -19.15
N ARG A 391 1.84 8.60 -18.95
CA ARG A 391 2.91 8.80 -19.93
C ARG A 391 4.11 7.96 -19.57
N ASP A 392 4.79 7.44 -20.57
CA ASP A 392 6.05 6.73 -20.41
C ASP A 392 7.09 7.61 -19.70
N GLY A 393 7.75 7.08 -18.68
CA GLY A 393 8.75 7.78 -17.88
C GLY A 393 8.20 8.74 -16.82
N GLU A 394 6.87 8.89 -16.70
CA GLU A 394 6.20 9.77 -15.74
C GLU A 394 5.31 8.99 -14.75
N LEU A 395 5.32 7.65 -14.81
CA LEU A 395 4.53 6.83 -13.90
C LEU A 395 5.04 6.94 -12.46
N VAL A 396 4.11 7.11 -11.55
CA VAL A 396 4.30 6.89 -10.12
C VAL A 396 3.59 5.60 -9.77
N GLY A 397 4.33 4.52 -9.67
CA GLY A 397 3.81 3.18 -9.45
C GLY A 397 4.27 2.60 -8.11
N PHE A 398 3.58 1.55 -7.68
CA PHE A 398 3.79 0.90 -6.40
C PHE A 398 4.54 -0.43 -6.53
N GLY A 399 4.91 -0.83 -7.76
CA GLY A 399 5.43 -2.15 -8.02
C GLY A 399 4.31 -3.19 -8.06
N GLU A 400 4.61 -4.37 -7.55
CA GLU A 400 3.67 -5.49 -7.47
C GLU A 400 3.56 -5.99 -6.02
N CYS A 401 2.34 -6.17 -5.55
CA CYS A 401 2.03 -6.92 -4.34
C CYS A 401 1.64 -8.34 -4.75
N VAL A 402 2.50 -9.31 -4.44
CA VAL A 402 2.38 -10.71 -4.89
C VAL A 402 2.26 -11.65 -3.72
N GLY A 403 1.35 -12.63 -3.81
CA GLY A 403 1.25 -13.70 -2.84
C GLY A 403 0.77 -14.99 -3.46
N GLN A 404 1.38 -16.12 -3.08
CA GLN A 404 0.99 -17.46 -3.51
C GLN A 404 0.34 -18.22 -2.36
N ILE A 405 -0.77 -18.90 -2.65
CA ILE A 405 -1.48 -19.73 -1.69
C ILE A 405 -0.80 -21.09 -1.59
N MET A 406 -0.31 -21.40 -0.41
CA MET A 406 0.24 -22.71 -0.08
C MET A 406 -0.80 -23.57 0.60
N SER A 407 -0.70 -24.89 0.42
CA SER A 407 -1.53 -25.85 1.14
C SER A 407 -1.43 -25.65 2.65
N PRO A 408 -2.50 -25.97 3.42
CA PRO A 408 -2.47 -25.88 4.87
C PRO A 408 -1.37 -26.80 5.46
N THR A 409 -0.87 -26.42 6.62
CA THR A 409 0.06 -27.30 7.37
C THR A 409 -0.68 -28.58 7.78
N GLU A 410 -0.06 -29.75 7.68
CA GLU A 410 -0.54 -30.95 8.34
C GLU A 410 -0.49 -30.75 9.87
N LEU A 411 -1.58 -31.10 10.56
CA LEU A 411 -1.74 -30.94 12.01
C LEU A 411 -1.73 -32.30 12.71
#